data_291b60199f1e1aa5cb611482331180de
#
_entry.id   291b60199f1e1aa5cb611482331180de
#
_cell.length_a   1.000
_cell.length_b   1.000
_cell.length_c   1.000
_cell.angle_alpha   90.00
_cell.angle_beta   90.00
_cell.angle_gamma   90.00
#
_symmetry.space_group_name_H-M   'P 1'
#
loop_
_entity.id
_entity.type
_entity.pdbx_description
1 polymer ?
#
loop_
_entity_poly.entity_id
_entity_poly.type
_entity_poly.pdbx_seq_one_letter_code
_entity_poly.pdbx_strand_id
1 'polypeptide(L)'
;MKKEKLIMAITIGISSFVLVAIMFMQFKVVHQTDITSIETMTESELRSELISWREKYEELQAKKEEVITKINEYKEEYKSDEETKILLEKELESLQMLLGETDVHGQGIVITINEGESEEQKINYEDLLQIVNGLKGAGAEAISINDHRVINRTDIVYTNVLRINGKRIWGPFTIKAIGNQTYLEGSLLGVGGYVDELRKWGFDIQIERNDNVLIQAYTNELSLKYINEETK
;
A
#
# COMPACT_ATOMS: atom_id res chain seq x y z
N MET A 1 69.24 -9.37 -21.22
CA MET A 1 68.08 -9.83 -22.09
C MET A 1 67.22 -10.94 -21.51
N LYS A 2 67.73 -12.09 -21.04
CA LYS A 2 66.88 -13.15 -20.48
C LYS A 2 66.25 -12.79 -19.12
N LYS A 3 67.01 -12.11 -18.21
CA LYS A 3 66.49 -11.71 -16.90
C LYS A 3 65.43 -10.59 -16.98
N GLU A 4 65.57 -9.64 -17.89
CA GLU A 4 64.59 -8.58 -18.08
C GLU A 4 63.28 -9.09 -18.63
N LYS A 5 63.31 -10.05 -19.57
CA LYS A 5 62.08 -10.72 -20.07
C LYS A 5 61.39 -11.55 -18.98
N LEU A 6 62.17 -12.15 -18.08
CA LEU A 6 61.63 -12.91 -16.95
C LEU A 6 60.92 -11.98 -15.95
N ILE A 7 61.58 -10.86 -15.59
CA ILE A 7 61.00 -9.85 -14.69
C ILE A 7 59.71 -9.27 -15.29
N MET A 8 59.73 -8.96 -16.59
CA MET A 8 58.55 -8.43 -17.31
C MET A 8 57.40 -9.45 -17.34
N ALA A 9 57.71 -10.73 -17.52
CA ALA A 9 56.66 -11.79 -17.47
C ALA A 9 56.07 -11.97 -16.08
N ILE A 10 56.91 -11.88 -15.03
CA ILE A 10 56.44 -11.98 -13.63
C ILE A 10 55.56 -10.77 -13.25
N THR A 11 55.95 -9.55 -13.64
CA THR A 11 55.14 -8.35 -13.36
C THR A 11 53.79 -8.37 -14.07
N ILE A 12 53.73 -8.82 -15.31
CA ILE A 12 52.48 -8.99 -16.05
C ILE A 12 51.61 -10.07 -15.39
N GLY A 13 52.21 -11.19 -14.95
CA GLY A 13 51.51 -12.26 -14.27
C GLY A 13 50.86 -11.81 -12.94
N ILE A 14 51.62 -11.07 -12.15
CA ILE A 14 51.14 -10.50 -10.86
C ILE A 14 50.01 -9.47 -11.11
N SER A 15 50.22 -8.56 -12.09
CA SER A 15 49.18 -7.59 -12.45
C SER A 15 47.87 -8.24 -12.93
N SER A 16 47.99 -9.26 -13.78
CA SER A 16 46.81 -10.04 -14.22
C SER A 16 46.13 -10.75 -13.08
N PHE A 17 46.86 -11.37 -12.15
CA PHE A 17 46.32 -12.02 -10.98
C PHE A 17 45.58 -11.04 -10.06
N VAL A 18 46.14 -9.87 -9.81
CA VAL A 18 45.50 -8.82 -8.99
C VAL A 18 44.22 -8.34 -9.67
N LEU A 19 44.21 -8.17 -10.98
CA LEU A 19 43.04 -7.74 -11.73
C LEU A 19 41.90 -8.79 -11.67
N VAL A 20 42.23 -10.07 -11.82
CA VAL A 20 41.28 -11.16 -11.65
C VAL A 20 40.77 -11.26 -10.21
N ALA A 21 41.63 -11.07 -9.21
CA ALA A 21 41.23 -11.05 -7.80
C ALA A 21 40.25 -9.90 -7.49
N ILE A 22 40.52 -8.71 -8.04
CA ILE A 22 39.64 -7.55 -7.90
C ILE A 22 38.29 -7.82 -8.60
N MET A 23 38.31 -8.42 -9.76
CA MET A 23 37.11 -8.81 -10.49
C MET A 23 36.28 -9.84 -9.70
N PHE A 24 36.90 -10.85 -9.09
CA PHE A 24 36.22 -11.81 -8.20
C PHE A 24 35.67 -11.12 -6.94
N MET A 25 36.39 -10.14 -6.37
CA MET A 25 35.88 -9.36 -5.25
C MET A 25 34.67 -8.49 -5.65
N GLN A 26 34.69 -7.91 -6.82
CA GLN A 26 33.54 -7.14 -7.35
C GLN A 26 32.32 -8.04 -7.61
N PHE A 27 32.52 -9.25 -8.14
CA PHE A 27 31.41 -10.21 -8.27
C PHE A 27 30.84 -10.61 -6.93
N LYS A 28 31.67 -10.76 -5.88
CA LYS A 28 31.20 -11.08 -4.53
C LYS A 28 30.45 -9.91 -3.88
N VAL A 29 30.84 -8.68 -4.14
CA VAL A 29 30.16 -7.45 -3.67
C VAL A 29 28.84 -7.22 -4.42
N VAL A 30 28.81 -7.47 -5.74
CA VAL A 30 27.58 -7.36 -6.53
C VAL A 30 26.53 -8.40 -6.10
N HIS A 31 26.94 -9.58 -5.64
CA HIS A 31 26.01 -10.54 -5.04
C HIS A 31 25.57 -10.17 -3.60
N GLN A 32 26.20 -9.20 -2.96
CA GLN A 32 25.82 -8.70 -1.63
C GLN A 32 25.14 -7.33 -1.67
N THR A 33 25.09 -6.66 -2.83
CA THR A 33 24.34 -5.42 -2.95
C THR A 33 22.94 -5.80 -3.44
N ASP A 34 22.06 -5.95 -2.46
CA ASP A 34 20.64 -6.25 -2.59
C ASP A 34 19.92 -5.34 -3.57
N ILE A 35 19.94 -5.69 -4.84
CA ILE A 35 18.87 -5.31 -5.77
C ILE A 35 17.81 -6.43 -5.83
N THR A 36 18.04 -7.52 -5.10
CA THR A 36 17.18 -8.71 -5.04
C THR A 36 16.29 -8.77 -3.81
N SER A 37 16.20 -7.72 -2.98
CA SER A 37 15.35 -7.81 -1.78
C SER A 37 13.85 -7.73 -2.08
N ILE A 38 13.46 -7.31 -3.27
CA ILE A 38 12.05 -7.29 -3.68
C ILE A 38 11.70 -8.53 -4.52
N GLU A 39 12.64 -9.05 -5.32
CA GLU A 39 12.41 -10.22 -6.18
C GLU A 39 12.73 -11.56 -5.50
N THR A 40 13.39 -11.53 -4.34
CA THR A 40 13.70 -12.71 -3.51
C THR A 40 13.24 -12.54 -2.07
N MET A 41 12.15 -11.82 -1.82
CA MET A 41 11.34 -12.22 -0.68
C MET A 41 10.96 -13.66 -0.96
N THR A 42 11.67 -14.56 -0.31
CA THR A 42 11.45 -15.99 -0.47
C THR A 42 9.97 -16.23 -0.26
N GLU A 43 9.37 -17.14 -1.00
CA GLU A 43 7.96 -17.56 -0.83
C GLU A 43 7.60 -17.72 0.66
N SER A 44 8.58 -18.05 1.50
CA SER A 44 8.47 -18.12 2.96
C SER A 44 8.33 -16.77 3.65
N GLU A 45 8.96 -15.70 3.19
CA GLU A 45 8.84 -14.36 3.77
C GLU A 45 7.50 -13.72 3.38
N LEU A 46 7.08 -13.85 2.12
CA LEU A 46 5.75 -13.45 1.68
C LEU A 46 4.65 -14.21 2.45
N ARG A 47 4.83 -15.53 2.64
CA ARG A 47 3.91 -16.33 3.46
C ARG A 47 3.89 -15.88 4.91
N SER A 48 5.04 -15.56 5.49
CA SER A 48 5.15 -15.06 6.86
C SER A 48 4.48 -13.69 7.01
N GLU A 49 4.65 -12.80 6.05
CA GLU A 49 4.01 -11.49 6.03
C GLU A 49 2.50 -11.60 5.83
N LEU A 50 2.03 -12.45 4.92
CA LEU A 50 0.61 -12.78 4.76
C LEU A 50 -0.01 -13.37 6.03
N ILE A 51 0.71 -14.25 6.73
CA ILE A 51 0.25 -14.81 8.00
C ILE A 51 0.16 -13.71 9.06
N SER A 52 1.17 -12.85 9.18
CA SER A 52 1.15 -11.71 10.11
C SER A 52 0.01 -10.72 9.84
N TRP A 53 -0.24 -10.41 8.56
CA TRP A 53 -1.39 -9.58 8.17
C TRP A 53 -2.72 -10.26 8.43
N ARG A 54 -2.79 -11.57 8.23
CA ARG A 54 -3.98 -12.36 8.54
C ARG A 54 -4.25 -12.40 10.05
N GLU A 55 -3.22 -12.61 10.87
CA GLU A 55 -3.34 -12.58 12.34
C GLU A 55 -3.81 -11.20 12.84
N LYS A 56 -3.23 -10.10 12.32
CA LYS A 56 -3.70 -8.75 12.64
C LYS A 56 -5.15 -8.51 12.22
N TYR A 57 -5.54 -9.04 11.08
CA TYR A 57 -6.90 -8.95 10.60
C TYR A 57 -7.87 -9.74 11.51
N GLU A 58 -7.50 -10.97 11.88
CA GLU A 58 -8.30 -11.80 12.79
C GLU A 58 -8.42 -11.15 14.18
N GLU A 59 -7.34 -10.53 14.68
CA GLU A 59 -7.35 -9.77 15.93
C GLU A 59 -8.29 -8.55 15.87
N LEU A 60 -8.24 -7.79 14.77
CA LEU A 60 -9.13 -6.64 14.57
C LEU A 60 -10.60 -7.05 14.41
N GLN A 61 -10.86 -8.16 13.73
CA GLN A 61 -12.20 -8.73 13.63
C GLN A 61 -12.72 -9.19 14.99
N ALA A 62 -11.90 -9.89 15.77
CA ALA A 62 -12.25 -10.33 17.11
C ALA A 62 -12.55 -9.13 18.03
N LYS A 63 -11.76 -8.06 17.96
CA LYS A 63 -12.04 -6.81 18.69
C LYS A 63 -13.34 -6.15 18.24
N LYS A 64 -13.62 -6.13 16.93
CA LYS A 64 -14.90 -5.62 16.40
C LYS A 64 -16.08 -6.38 17.00
N GLU A 65 -16.02 -7.70 16.99
CA GLU A 65 -17.11 -8.56 17.50
C GLU A 65 -17.26 -8.43 19.02
N GLU A 66 -16.13 -8.36 19.75
CA GLU A 66 -16.17 -8.10 21.21
C GLU A 66 -16.86 -6.76 21.51
N VAL A 67 -16.53 -5.69 20.78
CA VAL A 67 -17.15 -4.38 20.98
C VAL A 67 -18.63 -4.40 20.61
N ILE A 68 -19.02 -5.06 19.52
CA ILE A 68 -20.43 -5.20 19.13
C ILE A 68 -21.21 -6.00 20.18
N THR A 69 -20.63 -7.06 20.71
CA THR A 69 -21.23 -7.87 21.78
C THR A 69 -21.42 -7.03 23.04
N LYS A 70 -20.39 -6.32 23.49
CA LYS A 70 -20.49 -5.39 24.62
C LYS A 70 -21.54 -4.31 24.40
N ILE A 71 -21.62 -3.74 23.19
CA ILE A 71 -22.66 -2.76 22.83
C ILE A 71 -24.06 -3.39 22.99
N ASN A 72 -24.24 -4.62 22.53
CA ASN A 72 -25.53 -5.29 22.65
C ASN A 72 -25.85 -5.64 24.11
N GLU A 73 -24.89 -6.09 24.91
CA GLU A 73 -25.05 -6.32 26.35
C GLU A 73 -25.41 -5.02 27.07
N TYR A 74 -24.70 -3.92 26.82
CA TYR A 74 -25.04 -2.62 27.37
C TYR A 74 -26.43 -2.13 26.93
N LYS A 75 -26.83 -2.35 25.67
CA LYS A 75 -28.17 -2.01 25.18
C LYS A 75 -29.28 -2.78 25.91
N GLU A 76 -29.05 -4.03 26.29
CA GLU A 76 -30.01 -4.82 27.06
C GLU A 76 -30.03 -4.44 28.55
N GLU A 77 -28.86 -4.16 29.14
CA GLU A 77 -28.72 -3.84 30.57
C GLU A 77 -29.17 -2.41 30.92
N TYR A 78 -28.94 -1.45 29.97
CA TYR A 78 -29.20 -0.03 30.16
C TYR A 78 -30.35 0.51 29.29
N LYS A 79 -31.39 -0.27 29.07
CA LYS A 79 -32.63 0.16 28.35
C LYS A 79 -33.27 1.44 28.89
N SER A 80 -32.79 1.99 29.99
CA SER A 80 -33.35 3.17 30.66
C SER A 80 -32.45 4.41 30.66
N ASP A 81 -31.23 4.36 30.11
CA ASP A 81 -30.30 5.49 30.19
C ASP A 81 -30.01 6.07 28.80
N GLU A 82 -30.72 7.14 28.47
CA GLU A 82 -30.64 7.83 27.16
C GLU A 82 -29.21 8.35 26.84
N GLU A 83 -28.45 8.73 27.88
CA GLU A 83 -27.08 9.22 27.69
C GLU A 83 -26.11 8.10 27.28
N THR A 84 -26.26 6.93 27.86
CA THR A 84 -25.46 5.74 27.51
C THR A 84 -25.75 5.27 26.09
N LYS A 85 -27.01 5.31 25.67
CA LYS A 85 -27.43 4.97 24.32
C LYS A 85 -26.78 5.89 23.27
N ILE A 86 -26.80 7.21 23.53
CA ILE A 86 -26.16 8.21 22.63
C ILE A 86 -24.65 7.95 22.52
N LEU A 87 -23.98 7.60 23.62
CA LEU A 87 -22.57 7.29 23.62
C LEU A 87 -22.25 6.06 22.77
N LEU A 88 -23.03 5.01 22.94
CA LEU A 88 -22.88 3.75 22.18
C LEU A 88 -23.15 3.93 20.67
N GLU A 89 -24.14 4.73 20.32
CA GLU A 89 -24.45 5.06 18.93
C GLU A 89 -23.28 5.82 18.27
N LYS A 90 -22.67 6.78 18.98
CA LYS A 90 -21.47 7.49 18.50
C LYS A 90 -20.26 6.54 18.31
N GLU A 91 -20.08 5.61 19.23
CA GLU A 91 -18.98 4.64 19.14
C GLU A 91 -19.20 3.69 17.95
N LEU A 92 -20.43 3.24 17.73
CA LEU A 92 -20.80 2.45 16.55
C LEU A 92 -20.55 3.21 15.24
N GLU A 93 -20.98 4.47 15.15
CA GLU A 93 -20.71 5.32 13.98
C GLU A 93 -19.21 5.47 13.72
N SER A 94 -18.42 5.69 14.77
CA SER A 94 -16.97 5.83 14.62
C SER A 94 -16.31 4.54 14.13
N LEU A 95 -16.76 3.38 14.59
CA LEU A 95 -16.26 2.09 14.14
C LEU A 95 -16.66 1.79 12.69
N GLN A 96 -17.90 2.09 12.29
CA GLN A 96 -18.36 1.95 10.91
C GLN A 96 -17.56 2.85 9.97
N MET A 97 -17.26 4.08 10.40
CA MET A 97 -16.40 5.01 9.65
C MET A 97 -14.99 4.45 9.47
N LEU A 98 -14.38 3.90 10.54
CA LEU A 98 -13.05 3.30 10.52
C LEU A 98 -12.98 2.07 9.60
N LEU A 99 -14.05 1.27 9.56
CA LEU A 99 -14.16 0.09 8.69
C LEU A 99 -14.47 0.45 7.24
N GLY A 100 -14.81 1.71 6.97
CA GLY A 100 -15.17 2.17 5.64
C GLY A 100 -16.59 1.82 5.23
N GLU A 101 -17.47 1.51 6.16
CA GLU A 101 -18.88 1.16 5.94
C GLU A 101 -19.79 2.40 5.77
N THR A 102 -19.25 3.59 5.98
CA THR A 102 -19.95 4.87 5.82
C THR A 102 -19.24 5.80 4.86
N ASP A 103 -20.01 6.67 4.23
CA ASP A 103 -19.43 7.78 3.47
C ASP A 103 -18.70 8.72 4.44
N VAL A 104 -17.54 9.21 3.99
CA VAL A 104 -16.73 10.14 4.78
C VAL A 104 -16.34 11.34 3.95
N HIS A 105 -16.22 12.49 4.61
CA HIS A 105 -15.74 13.71 4.00
C HIS A 105 -14.75 14.42 4.92
N GLY A 106 -13.80 15.13 4.33
CA GLY A 106 -12.80 15.87 5.09
C GLY A 106 -11.79 16.55 4.18
N GLN A 107 -10.88 17.30 4.78
CA GLN A 107 -9.77 17.87 4.01
C GLN A 107 -8.87 16.77 3.47
N GLY A 108 -8.29 17.01 2.29
CA GLY A 108 -7.44 16.02 1.67
C GLY A 108 -6.92 16.46 0.31
N ILE A 109 -6.56 15.49 -0.50
CA ILE A 109 -6.09 15.70 -1.88
C ILE A 109 -6.86 14.84 -2.87
N VAL A 110 -6.95 15.35 -4.08
CA VAL A 110 -7.47 14.61 -5.24
C VAL A 110 -6.34 14.52 -6.26
N ILE A 111 -6.01 13.30 -6.67
CA ILE A 111 -4.98 12.99 -7.64
C ILE A 111 -5.67 12.52 -8.91
N THR A 112 -5.44 13.19 -10.02
CA THR A 112 -5.92 12.78 -11.34
C THR A 112 -4.74 12.33 -12.18
N ILE A 113 -4.80 11.11 -12.69
CA ILE A 113 -3.76 10.50 -13.52
C ILE A 113 -4.36 10.28 -14.90
N ASN A 114 -3.83 10.98 -15.89
CA ASN A 114 -4.16 10.79 -17.29
C ASN A 114 -3.14 9.87 -17.93
N GLU A 115 -3.62 8.80 -18.55
CA GLU A 115 -2.78 7.88 -19.31
C GLU A 115 -2.45 8.46 -20.68
N GLY A 116 -1.24 8.18 -21.16
CA GLY A 116 -0.83 8.50 -22.51
C GLY A 116 -1.35 7.49 -23.55
N GLU A 117 -1.05 7.74 -24.82
CA GLU A 117 -1.43 6.85 -25.92
C GLU A 117 -0.53 5.62 -26.04
N SER A 118 0.72 5.68 -25.58
CA SER A 118 1.67 4.57 -25.63
C SER A 118 1.41 3.55 -24.51
N GLU A 119 1.73 2.29 -24.76
CA GLU A 119 1.64 1.22 -23.74
C GLU A 119 2.53 1.49 -22.52
N GLU A 120 3.67 2.18 -22.71
CA GLU A 120 4.60 2.56 -21.65
C GLU A 120 4.02 3.64 -20.73
N GLN A 121 2.96 4.32 -21.16
CA GLN A 121 2.24 5.35 -20.38
C GLN A 121 0.89 4.84 -19.88
N LYS A 122 0.78 3.53 -19.64
CA LYS A 122 -0.37 2.91 -18.99
C LYS A 122 -0.07 2.67 -17.53
N ILE A 123 -1.01 3.05 -16.68
CA ILE A 123 -0.94 2.77 -15.25
C ILE A 123 -1.20 1.29 -15.00
N ASN A 124 -0.30 0.67 -14.27
CA ASN A 124 -0.43 -0.72 -13.84
C ASN A 124 -0.93 -0.81 -12.37
N TYR A 125 -1.17 -2.03 -11.90
CA TYR A 125 -1.64 -2.25 -10.52
C TYR A 125 -0.57 -1.89 -9.47
N GLU A 126 0.71 -2.04 -9.79
CA GLU A 126 1.84 -1.71 -8.91
C GLU A 126 1.93 -0.21 -8.67
N ASP A 127 1.67 0.60 -9.72
CA ASP A 127 1.65 2.06 -9.61
C ASP A 127 0.59 2.52 -8.63
N LEU A 128 -0.62 1.97 -8.73
CA LEU A 128 -1.72 2.28 -7.82
C LEU A 128 -1.41 1.83 -6.39
N LEU A 129 -0.80 0.65 -6.20
CA LEU A 129 -0.37 0.15 -4.89
C LEU A 129 0.69 1.05 -4.26
N GLN A 130 1.68 1.51 -5.03
CA GLN A 130 2.71 2.43 -4.53
C GLN A 130 2.11 3.77 -4.08
N ILE A 131 1.20 4.33 -4.87
CA ILE A 131 0.50 5.57 -4.49
C ILE A 131 -0.32 5.36 -3.21
N VAL A 132 -1.10 4.28 -3.12
CA VAL A 132 -1.91 3.96 -1.93
C VAL A 132 -1.03 3.77 -0.70
N ASN A 133 0.10 3.05 -0.84
CA ASN A 133 1.04 2.83 0.26
C ASN A 133 1.71 4.14 0.70
N GLY A 134 2.09 5.01 -0.24
CA GLY A 134 2.59 6.35 0.06
C GLY A 134 1.58 7.19 0.84
N LEU A 135 0.32 7.20 0.42
CA LEU A 135 -0.77 7.89 1.11
C LEU A 135 -1.03 7.32 2.51
N LYS A 136 -1.05 5.99 2.66
CA LYS A 136 -1.19 5.34 3.98
C LYS A 136 -0.02 5.70 4.90
N GLY A 137 1.20 5.67 4.38
CA GLY A 137 2.40 6.07 5.12
C GLY A 137 2.39 7.54 5.55
N ALA A 138 1.75 8.40 4.78
CA ALA A 138 1.56 9.82 5.10
C ALA A 138 0.40 10.10 6.06
N GLY A 139 -0.29 9.06 6.54
CA GLY A 139 -1.39 9.19 7.49
C GLY A 139 -2.74 9.50 6.84
N ALA A 140 -3.00 8.99 5.63
CA ALA A 140 -4.34 9.06 5.05
C ALA A 140 -5.34 8.25 5.89
N GLU A 141 -6.45 8.92 6.28
CA GLU A 141 -7.53 8.33 7.07
C GLU A 141 -8.53 7.57 6.20
N ALA A 142 -8.71 8.01 4.96
CA ALA A 142 -9.53 7.34 3.97
C ALA A 142 -8.94 7.54 2.57
N ILE A 143 -9.04 6.51 1.73
CA ILE A 143 -8.58 6.54 0.34
C ILE A 143 -9.64 5.91 -0.55
N SER A 144 -9.82 6.44 -1.76
CA SER A 144 -10.56 5.77 -2.84
C SER A 144 -9.85 5.91 -4.18
N ILE A 145 -10.09 4.95 -5.06
CA ILE A 145 -9.62 4.98 -6.46
C ILE A 145 -10.85 4.80 -7.35
N ASN A 146 -11.10 5.74 -8.24
CA ASN A 146 -12.29 5.75 -9.12
C ASN A 146 -13.58 5.46 -8.33
N ASP A 147 -13.76 6.17 -7.20
CA ASP A 147 -14.87 6.04 -6.25
C ASP A 147 -14.98 4.67 -5.54
N HIS A 148 -13.98 3.79 -5.69
CA HIS A 148 -13.90 2.56 -4.92
C HIS A 148 -13.09 2.77 -3.64
N ARG A 149 -13.74 2.65 -2.48
CA ARG A 149 -13.10 2.77 -1.17
C ARG A 149 -12.00 1.73 -1.00
N VAL A 150 -10.83 2.20 -0.57
CA VAL A 150 -9.71 1.35 -0.18
C VAL A 150 -9.82 1.04 1.31
N ILE A 151 -9.98 -0.23 1.65
CA ILE A 151 -10.01 -0.77 3.00
C ILE A 151 -8.88 -1.79 3.18
N ASN A 152 -8.74 -2.37 4.36
CA ASN A 152 -7.68 -3.36 4.62
C ASN A 152 -7.77 -4.62 3.74
N ARG A 153 -8.97 -4.96 3.24
CA ARG A 153 -9.21 -6.12 2.34
C ARG A 153 -9.27 -5.76 0.87
N THR A 154 -8.99 -4.52 0.52
CA THR A 154 -9.00 -4.10 -0.90
C THR A 154 -7.94 -4.84 -1.68
N ASP A 155 -8.37 -5.51 -2.73
CA ASP A 155 -7.52 -6.07 -3.77
C ASP A 155 -7.36 -5.07 -4.92
N ILE A 156 -6.12 -4.86 -5.36
CA ILE A 156 -5.78 -4.13 -6.59
C ILE A 156 -4.98 -5.11 -7.44
N VAL A 157 -5.58 -5.62 -8.49
CA VAL A 157 -5.01 -6.72 -9.27
C VAL A 157 -5.17 -6.50 -10.78
N TYR A 158 -4.28 -7.11 -11.54
CA TYR A 158 -4.36 -7.16 -12.99
C TYR A 158 -4.65 -8.59 -13.45
N THR A 159 -5.83 -8.81 -14.04
CA THR A 159 -6.23 -10.07 -14.66
C THR A 159 -6.78 -9.79 -16.05
N ASN A 160 -5.92 -9.52 -17.03
CA ASN A 160 -6.23 -8.96 -18.34
C ASN A 160 -6.81 -7.53 -18.33
N VAL A 161 -7.35 -7.10 -17.21
CA VAL A 161 -7.83 -5.74 -16.93
C VAL A 161 -7.54 -5.38 -15.50
N LEU A 162 -7.32 -4.11 -15.25
CA LEU A 162 -7.12 -3.59 -13.90
C LEU A 162 -8.42 -3.68 -13.11
N ARG A 163 -8.34 -4.17 -11.88
CA ARG A 163 -9.49 -4.33 -10.98
C ARG A 163 -9.15 -3.84 -9.59
N ILE A 164 -10.16 -3.28 -8.95
CA ILE A 164 -10.15 -2.94 -7.53
C ILE A 164 -11.43 -3.50 -6.88
N ASN A 165 -11.30 -4.22 -5.78
CA ASN A 165 -12.42 -4.86 -5.10
C ASN A 165 -13.27 -5.74 -6.06
N GLY A 166 -12.61 -6.43 -7.00
CA GLY A 166 -13.24 -7.24 -8.04
C GLY A 166 -13.89 -6.46 -9.19
N LYS A 167 -14.01 -5.12 -9.09
CA LYS A 167 -14.61 -4.26 -10.14
C LYS A 167 -13.53 -3.77 -11.10
N ARG A 168 -13.85 -3.74 -12.40
CA ARG A 168 -12.96 -3.22 -13.43
C ARG A 168 -12.82 -1.71 -13.32
N ILE A 169 -11.59 -1.22 -13.44
CA ILE A 169 -11.29 0.20 -13.53
C ILE A 169 -10.42 0.49 -14.74
N TRP A 170 -10.48 1.70 -15.25
CA TRP A 170 -9.68 2.21 -16.35
C TRP A 170 -9.43 3.70 -16.18
N GLY A 171 -8.44 4.21 -16.89
CA GLY A 171 -8.10 5.62 -16.87
C GLY A 171 -9.17 6.53 -17.50
N PRO A 172 -9.20 7.82 -17.17
CA PRO A 172 -8.31 8.44 -16.19
C PRO A 172 -8.56 7.94 -14.78
N PHE A 173 -7.48 7.85 -13.97
CA PHE A 173 -7.62 7.43 -12.58
C PHE A 173 -7.76 8.63 -11.67
N THR A 174 -8.79 8.61 -10.83
CA THR A 174 -9.00 9.62 -9.78
C THR A 174 -8.79 8.96 -8.43
N ILE A 175 -7.73 9.36 -7.72
CA ILE A 175 -7.44 8.88 -6.38
C ILE A 175 -7.75 10.01 -5.40
N LYS A 176 -8.63 9.74 -4.44
CA LYS A 176 -8.99 10.69 -3.39
C LYS A 176 -8.42 10.20 -2.07
N ALA A 177 -7.86 11.11 -1.28
CA ALA A 177 -7.34 10.78 0.05
C ALA A 177 -7.74 11.88 1.04
N ILE A 178 -8.30 11.48 2.17
CA ILE A 178 -8.62 12.36 3.31
C ILE A 178 -7.47 12.29 4.30
N GLY A 179 -7.02 13.44 4.80
CA GLY A 179 -5.93 13.57 5.76
C GLY A 179 -5.24 14.92 5.67
N ASN A 180 -4.08 15.06 6.31
CA ASN A 180 -3.31 16.29 6.24
C ASN A 180 -2.76 16.53 4.82
N GLN A 181 -3.28 17.53 4.13
CA GLN A 181 -2.95 17.85 2.74
C GLN A 181 -1.45 17.99 2.48
N THR A 182 -0.71 18.63 3.41
CA THR A 182 0.72 18.86 3.25
C THR A 182 1.52 17.56 3.36
N TYR A 183 1.14 16.67 4.27
CA TYR A 183 1.82 15.38 4.43
C TYR A 183 1.47 14.44 3.28
N LEU A 184 0.22 14.39 2.85
CA LEU A 184 -0.23 13.57 1.73
C LEU A 184 0.47 13.97 0.43
N GLU A 185 0.48 15.26 0.09
CA GLU A 185 1.15 15.77 -1.10
C GLU A 185 2.67 15.58 -1.01
N GLY A 186 3.25 15.88 0.17
CA GLY A 186 4.69 15.74 0.41
C GLY A 186 5.20 14.31 0.25
N SER A 187 4.44 13.31 0.62
CA SER A 187 4.81 11.89 0.45
C SER A 187 4.86 11.46 -1.01
N LEU A 188 4.06 12.10 -1.85
CA LEU A 188 3.94 11.75 -3.27
C LEU A 188 4.90 12.54 -4.16
N LEU A 189 5.17 13.80 -3.82
CA LEU A 189 5.98 14.74 -4.62
C LEU A 189 7.36 15.00 -4.01
N GLY A 190 7.59 14.57 -2.76
CA GLY A 190 8.88 14.74 -2.09
C GLY A 190 9.98 13.91 -2.76
N VAL A 191 11.22 14.07 -2.29
CA VAL A 191 12.37 13.29 -2.78
C VAL A 191 12.10 11.79 -2.56
N GLY A 192 12.01 11.03 -3.66
CA GLY A 192 11.64 9.62 -3.64
C GLY A 192 10.13 9.36 -3.62
N GLY A 193 9.30 10.40 -3.79
CA GLY A 193 7.85 10.27 -3.93
C GLY A 193 7.47 9.64 -5.27
N TYR A 194 6.58 8.66 -5.23
CA TYR A 194 6.28 7.85 -6.40
C TYR A 194 5.62 8.63 -7.55
N VAL A 195 4.79 9.63 -7.23
CA VAL A 195 4.18 10.49 -8.25
C VAL A 195 5.21 11.37 -8.94
N ASP A 196 6.27 11.81 -8.24
CA ASP A 196 7.37 12.55 -8.86
C ASP A 196 8.14 11.66 -9.86
N GLU A 197 8.28 10.37 -9.58
CA GLU A 197 8.87 9.40 -10.52
C GLU A 197 7.98 9.18 -11.74
N LEU A 198 6.68 8.96 -11.55
CA LEU A 198 5.74 8.80 -12.65
C LEU A 198 5.71 10.03 -13.58
N ARG A 199 5.79 11.25 -13.03
CA ARG A 199 5.89 12.48 -13.83
C ARG A 199 7.18 12.52 -14.67
N LYS A 200 8.30 12.03 -14.13
CA LYS A 200 9.56 11.91 -14.88
C LYS A 200 9.47 10.91 -16.03
N TRP A 201 8.63 9.90 -15.89
CA TRP A 201 8.32 8.94 -16.96
C TRP A 201 7.30 9.47 -17.98
N GLY A 202 6.80 10.68 -17.77
CA GLY A 202 5.94 11.38 -18.73
C GLY A 202 4.45 11.22 -18.49
N PHE A 203 4.03 10.74 -17.31
CA PHE A 203 2.61 10.73 -16.94
C PHE A 203 2.10 12.14 -16.63
N ASP A 204 0.91 12.46 -17.11
CA ASP A 204 0.19 13.69 -16.73
C ASP A 204 -0.58 13.44 -15.44
N ILE A 205 -0.01 13.91 -14.33
CA ILE A 205 -0.58 13.73 -13.00
C ILE A 205 -0.82 15.10 -12.37
N GLN A 206 -2.05 15.35 -11.98
CA GLN A 206 -2.48 16.55 -11.27
C GLN A 206 -2.83 16.19 -9.84
N ILE A 207 -2.40 17.01 -8.89
CA ILE A 207 -2.75 16.89 -7.47
C ILE A 207 -3.38 18.20 -7.05
N GLU A 208 -4.59 18.11 -6.52
CA GLU A 208 -5.35 19.26 -6.03
C GLU A 208 -5.67 19.08 -4.55
N ARG A 209 -5.44 20.13 -3.76
CA ARG A 209 -5.89 20.18 -2.37
C ARG A 209 -7.37 20.53 -2.34
N ASN A 210 -8.11 19.84 -1.51
CA ASN A 210 -9.54 20.07 -1.37
C ASN A 210 -9.91 19.96 0.11
N ASP A 211 -10.61 20.97 0.63
CA ASP A 211 -11.01 21.01 2.03
C ASP A 211 -12.23 20.12 2.34
N ASN A 212 -12.89 19.61 1.31
CA ASN A 212 -14.06 18.76 1.46
C ASN A 212 -14.06 17.63 0.40
N VAL A 213 -13.10 16.71 0.53
CA VAL A 213 -13.04 15.48 -0.27
C VAL A 213 -14.10 14.52 0.24
N LEU A 214 -14.99 14.08 -0.64
CA LEU A 214 -16.00 13.06 -0.36
C LEU A 214 -15.50 11.70 -0.85
N ILE A 215 -15.50 10.70 0.04
CA ILE A 215 -15.16 9.31 -0.26
C ILE A 215 -16.33 8.42 0.19
N GLN A 216 -16.89 7.68 -0.77
CA GLN A 216 -18.03 6.81 -0.53
C GLN A 216 -17.67 5.58 0.32
N ALA A 217 -18.69 4.99 0.92
CA ALA A 217 -18.57 3.74 1.66
C ALA A 217 -18.13 2.58 0.75
N TYR A 218 -17.53 1.57 1.38
CA TYR A 218 -17.24 0.31 0.72
C TYR A 218 -18.55 -0.45 0.46
N THR A 219 -18.82 -0.79 -0.80
CA THR A 219 -20.11 -1.30 -1.23
C THR A 219 -20.22 -2.81 -1.37
N ASN A 220 -19.10 -3.55 -1.25
CA ASN A 220 -19.16 -5.00 -1.36
C ASN A 220 -19.44 -5.61 0.01
N GLU A 221 -20.33 -6.60 0.06
CA GLU A 221 -20.55 -7.36 1.28
C GLU A 221 -19.30 -8.14 1.68
N LEU A 222 -18.90 -7.99 2.94
CA LEU A 222 -17.84 -8.78 3.54
C LEU A 222 -18.39 -10.15 3.91
N SER A 223 -18.47 -11.07 2.95
CA SER A 223 -18.91 -12.44 3.24
C SER A 223 -17.81 -13.18 4.01
N LEU A 224 -18.07 -13.48 5.26
CA LEU A 224 -17.26 -14.33 6.14
C LEU A 224 -17.76 -15.77 6.07
N LYS A 225 -17.53 -16.45 4.96
CA LYS A 225 -18.12 -17.76 4.66
C LYS A 225 -17.47 -18.92 5.43
N TYR A 226 -16.28 -18.74 5.96
CA TYR A 226 -15.48 -19.81 6.55
C TYR A 226 -15.03 -19.52 8.00
N ILE A 227 -15.40 -18.38 8.55
CA ILE A 227 -15.12 -18.02 9.94
C ILE A 227 -16.40 -18.30 10.74
N ASN A 228 -16.31 -19.21 11.69
CA ASN A 228 -17.35 -19.47 12.68
C ASN A 228 -16.86 -18.94 14.02
N GLU A 229 -17.74 -18.29 14.78
CA GLU A 229 -17.46 -17.97 16.18
C GLU A 229 -17.27 -19.26 16.97
N GLU A 230 -16.17 -19.35 17.70
CA GLU A 230 -16.00 -20.37 18.72
C GLU A 230 -16.76 -19.89 19.97
N THR A 231 -18.02 -20.25 20.08
CA THR A 231 -18.80 -20.05 21.30
C THR A 231 -18.18 -20.90 22.40
N LYS A 232 -17.57 -20.26 23.39
CA LYS A 232 -17.18 -20.88 24.66
C LYS A 232 -18.34 -20.94 25.62
#